data_9550d4ad1322051e10a6a87aa9ddd8bd
#
_entry.id   9550d4ad1322051e10a6a87aa9ddd8bd
#
_cell.length_a   1.000
_cell.length_b   1.000
_cell.length_c   1.000
_cell.angle_alpha   90.00
_cell.angle_beta   90.00
_cell.angle_gamma   90.00
#
_symmetry.space_group_name_H-M   'P 1'
#
loop_
_entity.id
_entity.type
_entity.pdbx_description
1 polymer ?
#
loop_
_entity_poly.entity_id
_entity_poly.type
_entity_poly.pdbx_seq_one_letter_code
_entity_poly.pdbx_strand_id
1 'polypeptide(L)'
;RHGTGIHIHLQETVYQKLYGLQAWNKTPLQHLNDLGFLGPEITCGHSVWATDEDIALMAATGTNVCHNASSNLRLQSGIAPIGKILAAGVRVAIGSDEAGINDDKDLFQEMRMVLKLHRVPGIENTPPTAYQVLQMATVNGAYASMFGDRIGTLEPGKRADMILLDLRNIEEPFLDPEVPLVDAVVHRGRSIDVDTVIVDGEVVMKDRQLTKIDKAGLFKELKEALDRPLTSQETERRELSWLVEPHLRQFYQGTMPRDTEPHTSYNAQT
;
A
#
# COMPACT_ATOMS: atom_id res chain seq x y z
N ARG A 1 27.52 -0.82 1.01
CA ARG A 1 26.16 -0.73 0.40
C ARG A 1 26.11 -1.73 -0.74
N HIS A 2 25.09 -2.55 -0.79
CA HIS A 2 24.98 -3.68 -1.73
C HIS A 2 24.20 -3.32 -3.02
N GLY A 3 23.81 -2.05 -3.22
CA GLY A 3 23.03 -1.61 -4.40
C GLY A 3 21.62 -2.17 -4.47
N THR A 4 21.05 -2.56 -3.31
CA THR A 4 19.69 -3.07 -3.17
C THR A 4 18.83 -2.09 -2.41
N GLY A 5 17.53 -2.02 -2.73
CA GLY A 5 16.55 -1.27 -1.93
C GLY A 5 16.16 -2.02 -0.66
N ILE A 6 15.59 -1.27 0.27
CA ILE A 6 15.05 -1.80 1.52
C ILE A 6 13.59 -1.35 1.63
N HIS A 7 12.70 -2.31 1.90
CA HIS A 7 11.32 -2.08 2.20
C HIS A 7 11.06 -2.46 3.66
N ILE A 8 10.52 -1.53 4.47
CA ILE A 8 10.34 -1.72 5.91
C ILE A 8 8.98 -1.18 6.34
N HIS A 9 8.25 -1.92 7.18
CA HIS A 9 7.06 -1.41 7.89
C HIS A 9 7.51 -0.38 8.91
N LEU A 10 7.00 0.84 8.82
CA LEU A 10 7.42 1.93 9.70
C LEU A 10 6.25 2.82 10.09
N GLN A 11 6.11 3.06 11.39
CA GLN A 11 5.05 3.91 11.96
C GLN A 11 3.64 3.52 11.47
N GLU A 12 3.42 2.22 11.32
CA GLU A 12 2.12 1.67 10.97
C GLU A 12 1.12 1.89 12.09
N THR A 13 1.50 1.51 13.34
CA THR A 13 0.65 1.64 14.50
C THR A 13 1.10 2.78 15.42
N VAL A 14 0.15 3.33 16.18
CA VAL A 14 0.47 4.33 17.22
C VAL A 14 1.49 3.81 18.22
N TYR A 15 1.46 2.50 18.52
CA TYR A 15 2.37 1.87 19.46
C TYR A 15 3.83 1.93 19.01
N GLN A 16 4.11 1.78 17.72
CA GLN A 16 5.48 1.95 17.19
C GLN A 16 5.99 3.36 17.45
N LYS A 17 5.17 4.38 17.20
CA LYS A 17 5.51 5.79 17.45
C LYS A 17 5.77 6.03 18.93
N LEU A 18 4.84 5.61 19.79
CA LEU A 18 4.93 5.82 21.24
C LEU A 18 6.13 5.10 21.85
N TYR A 19 6.41 3.87 21.40
CA TYR A 19 7.61 3.15 21.81
C TYR A 19 8.89 3.90 21.43
N GLY A 20 8.97 4.42 20.23
CA GLY A 20 10.11 5.23 19.80
C GLY A 20 10.31 6.47 20.67
N LEU A 21 9.23 7.20 20.94
CA LEU A 21 9.27 8.37 21.84
C LEU A 21 9.70 8.00 23.24
N GLN A 22 9.25 6.86 23.77
CA GLN A 22 9.64 6.39 25.11
C GLN A 22 11.09 5.89 25.16
N ALA A 23 11.53 5.14 24.15
CA ALA A 23 12.83 4.48 24.16
C ALA A 23 13.98 5.43 23.74
N TRP A 24 13.71 6.36 22.82
CA TRP A 24 14.75 7.19 22.19
C TRP A 24 14.46 8.70 22.25
N ASN A 25 13.33 9.10 22.83
CA ASN A 25 12.79 10.47 22.75
C ASN A 25 12.67 10.98 21.31
N LYS A 26 12.42 10.08 20.35
CA LYS A 26 12.32 10.33 18.92
C LYS A 26 11.32 9.35 18.28
N THR A 27 10.75 9.73 17.16
CA THR A 27 9.99 8.78 16.37
C THR A 27 10.93 7.69 15.80
N PRO A 28 10.41 6.50 15.43
CA PRO A 28 11.23 5.49 14.76
C PRO A 28 11.91 6.01 13.49
N LEU A 29 11.26 6.88 12.72
CA LEU A 29 11.84 7.46 11.51
C LEU A 29 12.98 8.41 11.82
N GLN A 30 12.82 9.30 12.82
CA GLN A 30 13.89 10.18 13.29
C GLN A 30 15.10 9.38 13.80
N HIS A 31 14.85 8.29 14.53
CA HIS A 31 15.91 7.41 14.98
C HIS A 31 16.68 6.77 13.82
N LEU A 32 15.97 6.27 12.82
CA LEU A 32 16.59 5.71 11.60
C LEU A 32 17.38 6.76 10.82
N ASN A 33 16.89 8.03 10.80
CA ASN A 33 17.64 9.13 10.18
C ASN A 33 18.98 9.39 10.88
N ASP A 34 19.01 9.38 12.21
CA ASP A 34 20.25 9.57 12.97
C ASP A 34 21.28 8.47 12.72
N LEU A 35 20.81 7.26 12.40
CA LEU A 35 21.66 6.14 12.00
C LEU A 35 22.14 6.22 10.55
N GLY A 36 21.72 7.27 9.80
CA GLY A 36 22.02 7.42 8.37
C GLY A 36 21.36 6.34 7.50
N PHE A 37 20.21 5.81 7.95
CA PHE A 37 19.52 4.73 7.26
C PHE A 37 18.63 5.24 6.11
N LEU A 38 18.06 6.44 6.23
CA LEU A 38 17.15 6.99 5.24
C LEU A 38 17.83 7.32 3.91
N GLY A 39 17.09 7.23 2.81
CA GLY A 39 17.61 7.51 1.47
C GLY A 39 16.64 7.10 0.37
N PRO A 40 16.96 7.38 -0.91
CA PRO A 40 16.08 7.07 -2.04
C PRO A 40 15.90 5.55 -2.27
N GLU A 41 16.78 4.73 -1.73
CA GLU A 41 16.70 3.28 -1.75
C GLU A 41 15.80 2.69 -0.64
N ILE A 42 15.27 3.55 0.24
CA ILE A 42 14.42 3.12 1.36
C ILE A 42 12.96 3.41 1.04
N THR A 43 12.10 2.42 1.26
CA THR A 43 10.65 2.56 1.17
C THR A 43 10.02 2.19 2.51
N CYS A 44 9.34 3.15 3.12
CA CYS A 44 8.60 2.98 4.37
C CYS A 44 7.17 2.55 4.05
N GLY A 45 6.80 1.33 4.44
CA GLY A 45 5.42 0.86 4.40
C GLY A 45 4.57 1.61 5.42
N HIS A 46 3.30 1.87 5.08
CA HIS A 46 2.25 2.47 5.90
C HIS A 46 2.46 3.95 6.25
N SER A 47 3.45 4.29 7.06
CA SER A 47 3.72 5.67 7.54
C SER A 47 2.47 6.39 8.10
N VAL A 48 1.56 5.63 8.74
CA VAL A 48 0.27 6.14 9.25
C VAL A 48 0.46 7.22 10.30
N TRP A 49 1.43 7.01 11.20
CA TRP A 49 1.69 7.88 12.35
C TRP A 49 2.89 8.79 12.16
N ALA A 50 3.25 9.08 10.89
CA ALA A 50 4.32 10.03 10.56
C ALA A 50 3.95 11.44 11.03
N THR A 51 4.89 12.11 11.69
CA THR A 51 4.76 13.53 12.09
C THR A 51 5.15 14.45 10.93
N ASP A 52 4.92 15.76 11.09
CA ASP A 52 5.32 16.74 10.09
C ASP A 52 6.86 16.78 9.95
N GLU A 53 7.61 16.56 11.06
CA GLU A 53 9.07 16.42 11.06
C GLU A 53 9.52 15.14 10.34
N ASP A 54 8.83 14.04 10.54
CA ASP A 54 9.09 12.77 9.82
C ASP A 54 8.91 12.96 8.31
N ILE A 55 7.85 13.65 7.90
CA ILE A 55 7.56 13.96 6.50
C ILE A 55 8.66 14.83 5.90
N ALA A 56 9.12 15.85 6.65
CA ALA A 56 10.23 16.69 6.21
C ALA A 56 11.54 15.90 6.04
N LEU A 57 11.82 14.94 6.92
CA LEU A 57 13.00 14.06 6.81
C LEU A 57 12.87 13.14 5.58
N MET A 58 11.71 12.53 5.33
CA MET A 58 11.48 11.72 4.13
C MET A 58 11.70 12.54 2.86
N ALA A 59 11.19 13.77 2.80
CA ALA A 59 11.38 14.65 1.66
C ALA A 59 12.87 15.03 1.47
N ALA A 60 13.58 15.38 2.54
CA ALA A 60 14.98 15.78 2.49
C ALA A 60 15.92 14.64 2.07
N THR A 61 15.59 13.40 2.44
CA THR A 61 16.42 12.23 2.17
C THR A 61 16.03 11.50 0.88
N GLY A 62 14.88 11.83 0.27
CA GLY A 62 14.33 11.11 -0.88
C GLY A 62 13.74 9.75 -0.53
N THR A 63 13.48 9.48 0.75
CA THR A 63 12.84 8.24 1.23
C THR A 63 11.42 8.13 0.68
N ASN A 64 11.06 6.93 0.19
CA ASN A 64 9.76 6.67 -0.40
C ASN A 64 8.76 6.18 0.65
N VAL A 65 7.47 6.31 0.35
CA VAL A 65 6.36 5.73 1.13
C VAL A 65 5.60 4.73 0.28
N CYS A 66 5.25 3.58 0.85
CA CYS A 66 4.28 2.63 0.27
C CYS A 66 3.00 2.67 1.09
N HIS A 67 1.95 3.23 0.52
CA HIS A 67 0.65 3.39 1.18
C HIS A 67 -0.22 2.16 0.97
N ASN A 68 -0.64 1.53 2.06
CA ASN A 68 -1.45 0.31 2.08
C ASN A 68 -2.82 0.63 2.69
N ALA A 69 -3.71 1.26 1.92
CA ALA A 69 -4.94 1.86 2.44
C ALA A 69 -5.88 0.84 3.09
N SER A 70 -6.16 -0.27 2.40
CA SER A 70 -7.05 -1.31 2.90
C SER A 70 -6.51 -2.01 4.15
N SER A 71 -5.20 -2.33 4.15
CA SER A 71 -4.52 -2.93 5.30
C SER A 71 -4.60 -2.02 6.52
N ASN A 72 -4.27 -0.74 6.37
CA ASN A 72 -4.32 0.24 7.46
C ASN A 72 -5.70 0.30 8.12
N LEU A 73 -6.77 0.23 7.34
CA LEU A 73 -8.14 0.23 7.85
C LEU A 73 -8.50 -1.11 8.51
N ARG A 74 -8.18 -2.22 7.86
CA ARG A 74 -8.47 -3.56 8.37
C ARG A 74 -7.79 -3.84 9.71
N LEU A 75 -6.53 -3.43 9.84
CA LEU A 75 -5.74 -3.61 11.06
C LEU A 75 -5.95 -2.51 12.10
N GLN A 76 -6.86 -1.56 11.83
CA GLN A 76 -7.14 -0.42 12.72
C GLN A 76 -5.89 0.43 13.00
N SER A 77 -4.96 0.46 12.05
CA SER A 77 -3.72 1.25 12.15
C SER A 77 -4.00 2.75 12.04
N GLY A 78 -5.03 3.16 11.28
CA GLY A 78 -5.42 4.55 11.06
C GLY A 78 -5.34 4.96 9.60
N ILE A 79 -5.38 6.27 9.33
CA ILE A 79 -5.29 6.86 7.99
C ILE A 79 -3.99 7.65 7.87
N ALA A 80 -3.12 7.25 6.95
CA ALA A 80 -1.84 7.94 6.72
C ALA A 80 -2.06 9.38 6.21
N PRO A 81 -1.20 10.35 6.58
CA PRO A 81 -1.33 11.75 6.17
C PRO A 81 -0.86 11.98 4.72
N ILE A 82 -1.41 11.23 3.76
CA ILE A 82 -0.95 11.20 2.36
C ILE A 82 -0.97 12.57 1.70
N GLY A 83 -1.98 13.40 2.00
CA GLY A 83 -2.03 14.76 1.49
C GLY A 83 -0.80 15.60 1.88
N LYS A 84 -0.36 15.52 3.13
CA LYS A 84 0.85 16.20 3.62
C LYS A 84 2.13 15.60 3.01
N ILE A 85 2.19 14.28 2.92
CA ILE A 85 3.33 13.55 2.34
C ILE A 85 3.54 13.95 0.87
N LEU A 86 2.47 14.00 0.09
CA LEU A 86 2.51 14.44 -1.31
C LEU A 86 2.87 15.92 -1.44
N ALA A 87 2.28 16.79 -0.59
CA ALA A 87 2.57 18.22 -0.59
C ALA A 87 4.05 18.52 -0.28
N ALA A 88 4.69 17.68 0.52
CA ALA A 88 6.12 17.74 0.81
C ALA A 88 7.02 17.21 -0.32
N GLY A 89 6.44 16.68 -1.42
CA GLY A 89 7.18 16.14 -2.55
C GLY A 89 7.74 14.73 -2.33
N VAL A 90 7.31 14.03 -1.27
CA VAL A 90 7.68 12.64 -1.02
C VAL A 90 7.01 11.74 -2.05
N ARG A 91 7.77 10.81 -2.63
CA ARG A 91 7.22 9.82 -3.55
C ARG A 91 6.38 8.79 -2.80
N VAL A 92 5.12 8.68 -3.18
CA VAL A 92 4.18 7.70 -2.62
C VAL A 92 3.86 6.64 -3.67
N ALA A 93 4.06 5.37 -3.32
CA ALA A 93 3.58 4.20 -4.05
C ALA A 93 2.33 3.63 -3.38
N ILE A 94 1.57 2.81 -4.09
CA ILE A 94 0.45 2.04 -3.54
C ILE A 94 0.88 0.58 -3.40
N GLY A 95 0.54 -0.02 -2.26
CA GLY A 95 0.66 -1.44 -2.02
C GLY A 95 -0.64 -2.01 -1.45
N SER A 96 -0.77 -3.33 -1.47
CA SER A 96 -1.90 -4.07 -0.90
C SER A 96 -1.53 -4.79 0.40
N ASP A 97 -0.28 -4.64 0.85
CA ASP A 97 0.28 -5.38 1.97
C ASP A 97 0.29 -6.91 1.73
N GLU A 98 0.16 -7.70 2.76
CA GLU A 98 0.11 -9.15 2.68
C GLU A 98 -1.20 -9.63 2.03
N ALA A 99 -1.09 -10.66 1.20
CA ALA A 99 -2.21 -11.17 0.40
C ALA A 99 -3.42 -11.68 1.20
N GLY A 100 -3.24 -11.98 2.49
CA GLY A 100 -4.32 -12.40 3.40
C GLY A 100 -5.04 -11.22 4.04
N ILE A 101 -4.47 -10.01 4.00
CA ILE A 101 -5.02 -8.80 4.59
C ILE A 101 -5.90 -8.04 3.59
N ASN A 102 -5.48 -7.97 2.32
CA ASN A 102 -6.28 -7.39 1.26
C ASN A 102 -7.27 -8.44 0.71
N ASP A 103 -8.55 -8.25 0.97
CA ASP A 103 -9.59 -9.25 0.73
C ASP A 103 -9.81 -9.58 -0.74
N ASP A 104 -9.74 -8.60 -1.63
CA ASP A 104 -10.01 -8.78 -3.06
C ASP A 104 -8.76 -8.77 -3.95
N LYS A 105 -7.59 -8.39 -3.42
CA LYS A 105 -6.31 -8.33 -4.15
C LYS A 105 -6.40 -7.47 -5.42
N ASP A 106 -7.23 -6.41 -5.36
CA ASP A 106 -7.51 -5.52 -6.48
C ASP A 106 -6.84 -4.14 -6.28
N LEU A 107 -5.76 -3.91 -7.02
CA LEU A 107 -5.04 -2.62 -6.95
C LEU A 107 -5.89 -1.43 -7.43
N PHE A 108 -6.90 -1.65 -8.27
CA PHE A 108 -7.88 -0.60 -8.61
C PHE A 108 -8.72 -0.19 -7.41
N GLN A 109 -9.04 -1.14 -6.52
CA GLN A 109 -9.69 -0.82 -5.26
C GLN A 109 -8.78 0.03 -4.37
N GLU A 110 -7.50 -0.32 -4.23
CA GLU A 110 -6.54 0.49 -3.48
C GLU A 110 -6.46 1.92 -4.04
N MET A 111 -6.37 2.07 -5.35
CA MET A 111 -6.40 3.40 -6.00
C MET A 111 -7.67 4.19 -5.63
N ARG A 112 -8.85 3.56 -5.68
CA ARG A 112 -10.11 4.20 -5.29
C ARG A 112 -10.15 4.57 -3.80
N MET A 113 -9.57 3.75 -2.94
CA MET A 113 -9.46 4.06 -1.51
C MET A 113 -8.59 5.29 -1.26
N VAL A 114 -7.45 5.41 -1.93
CA VAL A 114 -6.60 6.62 -1.86
C VAL A 114 -7.39 7.85 -2.26
N LEU A 115 -8.14 7.82 -3.36
CA LEU A 115 -8.97 8.94 -3.80
C LEU A 115 -10.04 9.34 -2.78
N LYS A 116 -10.59 8.38 -2.02
CA LYS A 116 -11.70 8.63 -1.10
C LYS A 116 -11.23 9.05 0.29
N LEU A 117 -10.24 8.36 0.83
CA LEU A 117 -9.78 8.55 2.21
C LEU A 117 -9.08 9.89 2.44
N HIS A 118 -8.45 10.44 1.39
CA HIS A 118 -7.64 11.67 1.52
C HIS A 118 -8.39 12.92 1.04
N ARG A 119 -9.72 12.84 0.95
CA ARG A 119 -10.60 14.00 0.74
C ARG A 119 -10.96 14.61 2.07
N VAL A 120 -10.45 15.80 2.34
CA VAL A 120 -10.79 16.57 3.52
C VAL A 120 -11.83 17.62 3.13
N PRO A 121 -12.89 17.83 3.92
CA PRO A 121 -13.88 18.88 3.66
C PRO A 121 -13.23 20.27 3.59
N GLY A 122 -13.70 21.09 2.65
CA GLY A 122 -13.23 22.45 2.43
C GLY A 122 -12.76 22.68 1.00
N ILE A 123 -13.14 23.82 0.42
CA ILE A 123 -12.85 24.18 -0.96
C ILE A 123 -11.34 24.39 -1.20
N GLU A 124 -10.60 24.73 -0.15
CA GLU A 124 -9.16 24.97 -0.20
C GLU A 124 -8.34 23.67 -0.24
N ASN A 125 -8.95 22.54 0.06
CA ASN A 125 -8.25 21.27 0.10
C ASN A 125 -8.15 20.64 -1.29
N THR A 126 -6.94 20.26 -1.67
CA THR A 126 -6.67 19.60 -2.93
C THR A 126 -6.42 18.11 -2.68
N PRO A 127 -7.40 17.23 -2.91
CA PRO A 127 -7.20 15.79 -2.79
C PRO A 127 -6.30 15.27 -3.92
N PRO A 128 -5.70 14.09 -3.76
CA PRO A 128 -4.99 13.43 -4.86
C PRO A 128 -5.89 13.29 -6.09
N THR A 129 -5.36 13.59 -7.28
CA THR A 129 -6.05 13.40 -8.56
C THR A 129 -5.97 11.93 -8.99
N ALA A 130 -6.87 11.49 -9.87
CA ALA A 130 -6.82 10.14 -10.45
C ALA A 130 -5.47 9.89 -11.16
N TYR A 131 -4.93 10.89 -11.84
CA TYR A 131 -3.62 10.80 -12.49
C TYR A 131 -2.49 10.57 -11.48
N GLN A 132 -2.44 11.31 -10.38
CA GLN A 132 -1.45 11.11 -9.32
C GLN A 132 -1.58 9.72 -8.70
N VAL A 133 -2.80 9.25 -8.49
CA VAL A 133 -3.05 7.91 -7.94
C VAL A 133 -2.63 6.82 -8.91
N LEU A 134 -2.85 6.99 -10.22
CA LEU A 134 -2.31 6.09 -11.22
C LEU A 134 -0.77 6.09 -11.23
N GLN A 135 -0.14 7.25 -11.07
CA GLN A 135 1.32 7.33 -10.91
C GLN A 135 1.81 6.58 -9.67
N MET A 136 1.08 6.64 -8.55
CA MET A 136 1.41 5.87 -7.35
C MET A 136 1.40 4.35 -7.61
N ALA A 137 0.46 3.88 -8.42
CA ALA A 137 0.31 2.46 -8.76
C ALA A 137 1.27 1.99 -9.87
N THR A 138 1.95 2.90 -10.57
CA THR A 138 2.82 2.59 -11.72
C THR A 138 4.23 3.11 -11.52
N VAL A 139 4.53 4.31 -12.00
CA VAL A 139 5.89 4.88 -11.99
C VAL A 139 6.46 5.02 -10.58
N ASN A 140 5.68 5.46 -9.61
CA ASN A 140 6.15 5.59 -8.24
C ASN A 140 6.40 4.22 -7.60
N GLY A 141 5.54 3.23 -7.90
CA GLY A 141 5.74 1.84 -7.50
C GLY A 141 7.04 1.26 -8.04
N ALA A 142 7.35 1.54 -9.31
CA ALA A 142 8.61 1.14 -9.93
C ALA A 142 9.83 1.74 -9.22
N TYR A 143 9.79 3.03 -8.89
CA TYR A 143 10.88 3.68 -8.15
C TYR A 143 11.00 3.16 -6.72
N ALA A 144 9.89 3.01 -6.00
CA ALA A 144 9.87 2.50 -4.62
C ALA A 144 10.40 1.06 -4.52
N SER A 145 10.30 0.28 -5.60
CA SER A 145 10.85 -1.08 -5.71
C SER A 145 12.22 -1.15 -6.40
N MET A 146 12.88 -0.02 -6.65
CA MET A 146 14.20 0.09 -7.30
C MET A 146 14.23 -0.36 -8.76
N PHE A 147 13.10 -0.31 -9.46
CA PHE A 147 13.01 -0.64 -10.87
C PHE A 147 12.67 0.56 -11.77
N GLY A 148 12.64 1.80 -11.23
CA GLY A 148 12.19 3.00 -11.93
C GLY A 148 12.92 3.29 -13.25
N ASP A 149 14.19 2.90 -13.35
CA ASP A 149 14.97 3.05 -14.59
C ASP A 149 14.57 2.03 -15.66
N ARG A 150 13.88 0.96 -15.31
CA ARG A 150 13.58 -0.18 -16.18
C ARG A 150 12.12 -0.35 -16.53
N ILE A 151 11.20 0.01 -15.63
CA ILE A 151 9.76 -0.16 -15.78
C ILE A 151 9.00 1.08 -15.27
N GLY A 152 7.68 1.04 -15.29
CA GLY A 152 6.77 2.05 -14.72
C GLY A 152 6.24 3.07 -15.71
N THR A 153 6.90 3.23 -16.87
CA THR A 153 6.46 4.08 -17.99
C THR A 153 6.62 3.34 -19.31
N LEU A 154 5.82 3.73 -20.32
CA LEU A 154 5.89 3.20 -21.68
C LEU A 154 6.85 4.07 -22.51
N GLU A 155 8.13 3.76 -22.46
CA GLU A 155 9.18 4.51 -23.13
C GLU A 155 10.15 3.56 -23.87
N PRO A 156 10.67 3.97 -25.04
CA PRO A 156 11.72 3.22 -25.73
C PRO A 156 12.93 2.98 -24.80
N GLY A 157 13.41 1.75 -24.77
CA GLY A 157 14.55 1.35 -23.92
C GLY A 157 14.18 0.81 -22.55
N LYS A 158 12.94 0.97 -22.10
CA LYS A 158 12.43 0.29 -20.92
C LYS A 158 11.89 -1.11 -21.23
N ARG A 159 11.74 -1.93 -20.21
CA ARG A 159 11.10 -3.25 -20.34
C ARG A 159 9.61 -3.07 -20.63
N ALA A 160 9.07 -3.95 -21.43
CA ALA A 160 7.66 -3.94 -21.77
C ALA A 160 6.83 -4.61 -20.66
N ASP A 161 6.62 -3.87 -19.56
CA ASP A 161 5.71 -4.24 -18.48
C ASP A 161 4.45 -3.41 -18.65
N MET A 162 3.35 -4.04 -19.08
CA MET A 162 2.11 -3.33 -19.38
C MET A 162 0.88 -4.21 -19.21
N ILE A 163 -0.26 -3.58 -19.02
CA ILE A 163 -1.56 -4.24 -19.02
C ILE A 163 -2.44 -3.63 -20.12
N LEU A 164 -3.31 -4.45 -20.72
CA LEU A 164 -4.39 -4.00 -21.57
C LEU A 164 -5.71 -4.14 -20.80
N LEU A 165 -6.50 -3.08 -20.83
CA LEU A 165 -7.81 -3.04 -20.17
C LEU A 165 -8.92 -3.16 -21.20
N ASP A 166 -9.92 -3.98 -20.87
CA ASP A 166 -11.19 -4.00 -21.55
C ASP A 166 -12.06 -2.87 -21.01
N LEU A 167 -12.34 -1.88 -21.81
CA LEU A 167 -13.05 -0.67 -21.39
C LEU A 167 -14.56 -0.83 -21.31
N ARG A 168 -15.15 -1.93 -21.78
CA ARG A 168 -16.60 -2.12 -21.87
C ARG A 168 -17.32 -1.85 -20.54
N ASN A 169 -16.82 -2.41 -19.43
CA ASN A 169 -17.41 -2.18 -18.10
C ASN A 169 -17.12 -0.77 -17.57
N ILE A 170 -15.98 -0.18 -17.96
CA ILE A 170 -15.58 1.18 -17.55
C ILE A 170 -16.46 2.22 -18.24
N GLU A 171 -16.85 1.98 -19.47
CA GLU A 171 -17.70 2.86 -20.27
C GLU A 171 -19.21 2.66 -20.00
N GLU A 172 -19.60 1.56 -19.41
CA GLU A 172 -21.01 1.20 -19.17
C GLU A 172 -21.66 2.07 -18.07
N PRO A 173 -22.96 2.49 -18.20
CA PRO A 173 -23.78 2.42 -19.42
C PRO A 173 -23.41 3.50 -20.44
N PHE A 174 -22.66 4.50 -20.03
CA PHE A 174 -22.18 5.61 -20.84
C PHE A 174 -20.98 6.28 -20.15
N LEU A 175 -19.96 6.59 -20.90
CA LEU A 175 -18.87 7.45 -20.50
C LEU A 175 -18.92 8.74 -21.34
N ASP A 176 -19.11 9.88 -20.66
CA ASP A 176 -19.08 11.17 -21.32
C ASP A 176 -17.69 11.40 -21.97
N PRO A 177 -17.63 11.80 -23.26
CA PRO A 177 -16.36 12.03 -23.95
C PRO A 177 -15.48 13.12 -23.32
N GLU A 178 -16.05 14.01 -22.51
CA GLU A 178 -15.28 15.03 -21.78
C GLU A 178 -14.61 14.49 -20.50
N VAL A 179 -15.00 13.31 -20.02
CA VAL A 179 -14.36 12.67 -18.87
C VAL A 179 -13.02 12.07 -19.28
N PRO A 180 -11.90 12.50 -18.68
CA PRO A 180 -10.59 11.91 -18.98
C PRO A 180 -10.59 10.40 -18.74
N LEU A 181 -10.07 9.63 -19.70
CA LEU A 181 -10.04 8.17 -19.62
C LEU A 181 -9.33 7.67 -18.34
N VAL A 182 -8.28 8.36 -17.90
CA VAL A 182 -7.57 8.05 -16.65
C VAL A 182 -8.51 8.12 -15.44
N ASP A 183 -9.36 9.15 -15.40
CA ASP A 183 -10.34 9.30 -14.32
C ASP A 183 -11.34 8.15 -14.35
N ALA A 184 -11.87 7.81 -15.51
CA ALA A 184 -12.78 6.67 -15.67
C ALA A 184 -12.14 5.36 -15.24
N VAL A 185 -10.90 5.09 -15.66
CA VAL A 185 -10.14 3.89 -15.31
C VAL A 185 -9.93 3.79 -13.80
N VAL A 186 -9.46 4.86 -13.14
CA VAL A 186 -9.19 4.82 -11.70
C VAL A 186 -10.47 4.74 -10.88
N HIS A 187 -11.54 5.42 -11.31
CA HIS A 187 -12.82 5.41 -10.58
C HIS A 187 -13.67 4.16 -10.81
N ARG A 188 -13.64 3.56 -11.99
CA ARG A 188 -14.55 2.46 -12.38
C ARG A 188 -13.85 1.14 -12.63
N GLY A 189 -12.55 1.14 -12.98
CA GLY A 189 -11.77 -0.04 -13.30
C GLY A 189 -11.69 -1.04 -12.15
N ARG A 190 -11.63 -2.32 -12.46
CA ARG A 190 -11.48 -3.45 -11.54
C ARG A 190 -10.50 -4.46 -12.11
N SER A 191 -9.98 -5.35 -11.28
CA SER A 191 -9.06 -6.41 -11.72
C SER A 191 -9.63 -7.27 -12.85
N ILE A 192 -10.95 -7.45 -12.89
CA ILE A 192 -11.62 -8.22 -13.95
C ILE A 192 -11.54 -7.52 -15.33
N ASP A 193 -11.29 -6.22 -15.38
CA ASP A 193 -11.18 -5.47 -16.62
C ASP A 193 -9.79 -5.59 -17.25
N VAL A 194 -8.81 -6.20 -16.55
CA VAL A 194 -7.50 -6.51 -17.09
C VAL A 194 -7.62 -7.71 -18.03
N ASP A 195 -7.47 -7.48 -19.32
CA ASP A 195 -7.57 -8.52 -20.34
C ASP A 195 -6.23 -9.23 -20.58
N THR A 196 -5.17 -8.47 -20.77
CA THR A 196 -3.83 -8.98 -21.08
C THR A 196 -2.80 -8.38 -20.16
N VAL A 197 -1.85 -9.18 -19.71
CA VAL A 197 -0.68 -8.76 -18.92
C VAL A 197 0.58 -9.19 -19.64
N ILE A 198 1.49 -8.22 -19.82
CA ILE A 198 2.80 -8.41 -20.43
C ILE A 198 3.84 -8.03 -19.37
N VAL A 199 4.81 -8.91 -19.17
CA VAL A 199 5.94 -8.70 -18.25
C VAL A 199 7.24 -8.94 -19.00
N ASP A 200 8.13 -7.97 -19.02
CA ASP A 200 9.40 -8.02 -19.75
C ASP A 200 9.23 -8.42 -21.24
N GLY A 201 8.12 -7.97 -21.87
CA GLY A 201 7.78 -8.30 -23.25
C GLY A 201 7.09 -9.65 -23.43
N GLU A 202 6.93 -10.45 -22.39
CA GLU A 202 6.26 -11.75 -22.44
C GLU A 202 4.80 -11.66 -22.01
N VAL A 203 3.89 -12.22 -22.82
CA VAL A 203 2.47 -12.30 -22.47
C VAL A 203 2.25 -13.38 -21.43
N VAL A 204 2.01 -12.99 -20.17
CA VAL A 204 1.81 -13.91 -19.04
C VAL A 204 0.32 -14.15 -18.74
N MET A 205 -0.56 -13.27 -19.23
CA MET A 205 -2.02 -13.44 -19.23
C MET A 205 -2.60 -12.90 -20.52
N LYS A 206 -3.57 -13.59 -21.12
CA LYS A 206 -4.31 -13.15 -22.30
C LYS A 206 -5.74 -13.63 -22.20
N ASP A 207 -6.69 -12.82 -22.66
CA ASP A 207 -8.12 -13.10 -22.55
C ASP A 207 -8.52 -13.51 -21.12
N ARG A 208 -7.89 -12.88 -20.11
CA ARG A 208 -8.03 -13.18 -18.66
C ARG A 208 -7.58 -14.59 -18.24
N GLN A 209 -6.83 -15.30 -19.10
CA GLN A 209 -6.29 -16.63 -18.83
C GLN A 209 -4.76 -16.55 -18.68
N LEU A 210 -4.23 -17.17 -17.62
CA LEU A 210 -2.78 -17.27 -17.45
C LEU A 210 -2.20 -18.18 -18.55
N THR A 211 -1.14 -17.74 -19.19
CA THR A 211 -0.56 -18.45 -20.35
C THR A 211 0.35 -19.61 -19.97
N LYS A 212 0.89 -19.60 -18.74
CA LYS A 212 1.90 -20.56 -18.28
C LYS A 212 1.47 -21.39 -17.08
N ILE A 213 0.36 -21.05 -16.44
CA ILE A 213 -0.10 -21.67 -15.20
C ILE A 213 -1.52 -22.19 -15.42
N ASP A 214 -1.73 -23.47 -15.19
CA ASP A 214 -3.07 -24.03 -15.03
C ASP A 214 -3.61 -23.63 -13.64
N LYS A 215 -4.26 -22.46 -13.59
CA LYS A 215 -4.84 -21.91 -12.35
C LYS A 215 -5.86 -22.87 -11.73
N ALA A 216 -6.67 -23.55 -12.53
CA ALA A 216 -7.71 -24.45 -12.03
C ALA A 216 -7.09 -25.70 -11.40
N GLY A 217 -6.10 -26.31 -12.08
CA GLY A 217 -5.32 -27.42 -11.55
C GLY A 217 -4.59 -27.06 -10.26
N LEU A 218 -3.89 -25.92 -10.24
CA LEU A 218 -3.20 -25.43 -9.05
C LEU A 218 -4.15 -25.22 -7.86
N PHE A 219 -5.33 -24.64 -8.09
CA PHE A 219 -6.30 -24.42 -7.01
C PHE A 219 -6.89 -25.73 -6.49
N LYS A 220 -7.08 -26.73 -7.37
CA LYS A 220 -7.49 -28.06 -6.98
C LYS A 220 -6.43 -28.73 -6.09
N GLU A 221 -5.18 -28.74 -6.52
CA GLU A 221 -4.06 -29.27 -5.73
C GLU A 221 -3.91 -28.58 -4.38
N LEU A 222 -3.99 -27.24 -4.36
CA LEU A 222 -3.93 -26.46 -3.13
C LEU A 222 -5.07 -26.82 -2.17
N LYS A 223 -6.30 -26.94 -2.69
CA LYS A 223 -7.44 -27.32 -1.87
C LYS A 223 -7.26 -28.71 -1.29
N GLU A 224 -6.84 -29.68 -2.09
CA GLU A 224 -6.56 -31.06 -1.64
C GLU A 224 -5.45 -31.07 -0.57
N ALA A 225 -4.39 -30.29 -0.77
CA ALA A 225 -3.30 -30.18 0.20
C ALA A 225 -3.73 -29.53 1.53
N LEU A 226 -4.70 -28.61 1.50
CA LEU A 226 -5.19 -27.91 2.72
C LEU A 226 -6.37 -28.62 3.37
N ASP A 227 -7.08 -29.51 2.69
CA ASP A 227 -8.25 -30.25 3.19
C ASP A 227 -7.86 -31.49 4.04
N ARG A 228 -6.62 -31.56 4.47
CA ARG A 228 -6.08 -32.58 5.37
C ARG A 228 -6.21 -32.15 6.83
N PRO A 229 -6.25 -33.09 7.77
CA PRO A 229 -6.11 -32.76 9.19
C PRO A 229 -4.81 -32.00 9.47
N LEU A 230 -4.89 -31.05 10.41
CA LEU A 230 -3.69 -30.33 10.86
C LEU A 230 -2.68 -31.30 11.47
N THR A 231 -1.40 -31.08 11.19
CA THR A 231 -0.32 -31.75 11.91
C THR A 231 -0.26 -31.26 13.36
N SER A 232 0.37 -32.01 14.24
CA SER A 232 0.58 -31.59 15.63
C SER A 232 1.31 -30.23 15.71
N GLN A 233 2.29 -30.01 14.83
CA GLN A 233 3.03 -28.74 14.80
C GLN A 233 2.16 -27.56 14.35
N GLU A 234 1.26 -27.76 13.40
CA GLU A 234 0.31 -26.71 12.95
C GLU A 234 -0.72 -26.41 14.04
N THR A 235 -1.18 -27.41 14.75
CA THR A 235 -2.06 -27.26 15.92
C THR A 235 -1.36 -26.47 17.01
N GLU A 236 -0.14 -26.87 17.39
CA GLU A 236 0.67 -26.17 18.39
C GLU A 236 0.92 -24.69 18.04
N ARG A 237 1.23 -24.40 16.75
CA ARG A 237 1.40 -23.00 16.29
C ARG A 237 0.13 -22.17 16.44
N ARG A 238 -1.03 -22.75 16.15
CA ARG A 238 -2.32 -22.07 16.33
C ARG A 238 -2.62 -21.80 17.79
N GLU A 239 -2.38 -22.77 18.65
CA GLU A 239 -2.54 -22.63 20.10
C GLU A 239 -1.57 -21.57 20.66
N LEU A 240 -0.31 -21.58 20.21
CA LEU A 240 0.70 -20.61 20.63
C LEU A 240 0.27 -19.17 20.30
N SER A 241 -0.34 -18.93 19.15
CA SER A 241 -0.80 -17.59 18.79
C SER A 241 -1.85 -17.04 19.75
N TRP A 242 -2.76 -17.89 20.24
CA TRP A 242 -3.74 -17.53 21.27
C TRP A 242 -3.12 -17.31 22.63
N LEU A 243 -2.07 -18.08 22.97
CA LEU A 243 -1.36 -17.93 24.24
C LEU A 243 -0.53 -16.66 24.31
N VAL A 244 0.03 -16.21 23.18
CA VAL A 244 0.88 -15.01 23.11
C VAL A 244 0.06 -13.72 23.13
N GLU A 245 -1.15 -13.72 22.58
CA GLU A 245 -1.99 -12.52 22.44
C GLU A 245 -2.22 -11.76 23.77
N PRO A 246 -2.57 -12.40 24.91
CA PRO A 246 -2.72 -11.70 26.19
C PRO A 246 -1.43 -11.02 26.68
N HIS A 247 -0.27 -11.59 26.39
CA HIS A 247 1.03 -11.02 26.76
C HIS A 247 1.34 -9.78 25.91
N LEU A 248 1.00 -9.81 24.62
CA LEU A 248 1.12 -8.63 23.75
C LEU A 248 0.20 -7.50 24.22
N ARG A 249 -1.03 -7.81 24.59
CA ARG A 249 -1.97 -6.82 25.17
C ARG A 249 -1.42 -6.24 26.46
N GLN A 250 -0.90 -7.05 27.35
CA GLN A 250 -0.29 -6.60 28.60
C GLN A 250 0.93 -5.71 28.35
N PHE A 251 1.78 -6.05 27.38
CA PHE A 251 2.96 -5.26 27.02
C PHE A 251 2.59 -3.85 26.58
N TYR A 252 1.53 -3.71 25.78
CA TYR A 252 1.07 -2.40 25.28
C TYR A 252 0.07 -1.70 26.22
N GLN A 253 -0.37 -2.37 27.29
CA GLN A 253 -1.33 -1.81 28.24
C GLN A 253 -0.78 -0.54 28.90
N GLY A 254 -1.56 0.56 28.83
CA GLY A 254 -1.16 1.84 29.39
C GLY A 254 -0.14 2.63 28.58
N THR A 255 0.27 2.14 27.40
CA THR A 255 1.16 2.88 26.48
C THR A 255 0.44 4.09 25.85
N MET A 256 -0.87 3.97 25.60
CA MET A 256 -1.68 5.06 25.11
C MET A 256 -1.92 6.08 26.23
N PRO A 257 -1.72 7.39 25.99
CA PRO A 257 -2.13 8.43 26.91
C PRO A 257 -3.62 8.32 27.25
N ARG A 258 -3.97 8.48 28.53
CA ARG A 258 -5.36 8.29 29.01
C ARG A 258 -6.36 9.29 28.44
N ASP A 259 -5.89 10.43 28.00
CA ASP A 259 -6.62 11.56 27.42
C ASP A 259 -6.65 11.52 25.88
N THR A 260 -6.06 10.48 25.28
CA THR A 260 -6.05 10.29 23.83
C THR A 260 -6.96 9.12 23.49
N GLU A 261 -8.21 9.39 23.14
CA GLU A 261 -9.08 8.37 22.55
C GLU A 261 -8.90 8.37 21.03
N PRO A 262 -8.43 7.26 20.44
CA PRO A 262 -8.41 7.13 18.99
C PRO A 262 -9.82 7.30 18.43
N HIS A 263 -10.01 8.22 17.51
CA HIS A 263 -11.30 8.47 16.89
C HIS A 263 -11.13 8.74 15.40
N THR A 264 -12.17 8.45 14.63
CA THR A 264 -12.27 8.86 13.24
C THR A 264 -13.22 10.05 13.16
N SER A 265 -12.73 11.19 12.72
CA SER A 265 -13.54 12.38 12.50
C SER A 265 -13.98 12.45 11.03
N TYR A 266 -15.29 12.47 10.80
CA TYR A 266 -15.89 12.63 9.47
C TYR A 266 -16.30 14.06 9.15
N ASN A 267 -16.24 14.97 10.11
CA ASN A 267 -16.38 16.40 9.89
C ASN A 267 -15.24 17.14 10.57
N ALA A 268 -14.88 18.29 10.03
CA ALA A 268 -13.71 19.06 10.42
C ALA A 268 -13.95 20.01 11.60
N GLN A 269 -14.97 19.78 12.42
CA GLN A 269 -15.33 20.68 13.52
C GLN A 269 -14.80 20.22 14.89
N THR A 270 -13.88 19.29 14.94
CA THR A 270 -13.26 18.85 16.20
C THR A 270 -11.78 19.01 16.16
#